data_7c270613bb9eea7d6628470d07b87a2b
#
_entry.id   7c270613bb9eea7d6628470d07b87a2b
#
_cell.length_a   1.000
_cell.length_b   1.000
_cell.length_c   1.000
_cell.angle_alpha   90.00
_cell.angle_beta   90.00
_cell.angle_gamma   90.00
#
_symmetry.space_group_name_H-M   'P 1'
#
loop_
_entity.id
_entity.type
_entity.pdbx_description
1 polymer ?
#
loop_
_entity_poly.entity_id
_entity_poly.type
_entity_poly.pdbx_seq_one_letter_code
_entity_poly.pdbx_strand_id
1 'polypeptide(L)'
;MPCRIEDYGLIGDCETAALVGRNGSIDWLCWPAFDSDACFAALLGTEKHGRWQIAPAREITGTSRRYWDNTLILETRFETADGAVDLIDFMPPRGNASDVVRLVRGVRGRVRMHMQLVIRFGFGIDIPWVKKSEDGSALLAICGQDMAVLRTPFRPKVMFRARDKE
;
A
#
# COMPACT_ATOMS: atom_id res chain seq x y z
N MET A 1 13.09 7.98 0.23
CA MET A 1 13.96 6.90 0.73
C MET A 1 13.11 5.92 1.51
N PRO A 2 13.37 4.61 1.43
CA PRO A 2 12.70 3.64 2.29
C PRO A 2 12.98 3.93 3.77
N CYS A 3 12.08 3.47 4.64
CA CYS A 3 12.28 3.53 6.09
C CYS A 3 13.48 2.63 6.51
N ARG A 4 13.97 2.80 7.75
CA ARG A 4 14.89 1.82 8.33
C ARG A 4 14.15 0.50 8.55
N ILE A 5 14.87 -0.63 8.56
CA ILE A 5 14.24 -1.94 8.68
C ILE A 5 13.43 -2.11 9.99
N GLU A 6 13.92 -1.51 11.07
CA GLU A 6 13.24 -1.47 12.37
C GLU A 6 11.94 -0.66 12.38
N ASP A 7 11.72 0.17 11.36
CA ASP A 7 10.50 0.96 11.21
C ASP A 7 9.42 0.25 10.40
N TYR A 8 9.67 -0.97 9.93
CA TYR A 8 8.65 -1.76 9.25
C TYR A 8 7.87 -2.63 10.23
N GLY A 9 6.56 -2.71 10.02
CA GLY A 9 5.68 -3.73 10.57
C GLY A 9 5.29 -4.72 9.48
N LEU A 10 5.06 -5.97 9.85
CA LEU A 10 4.68 -7.03 8.94
C LEU A 10 3.17 -7.27 9.06
N ILE A 11 2.48 -7.37 7.93
CA ILE A 11 1.14 -7.91 7.81
C ILE A 11 1.17 -9.10 6.84
N GLY A 12 0.32 -10.09 7.01
CA GLY A 12 0.36 -11.29 6.17
C GLY A 12 -0.88 -12.16 6.28
N ASP A 13 -1.05 -13.05 5.31
CA ASP A 13 -2.15 -14.01 5.19
C ASP A 13 -1.68 -15.48 5.31
N CYS A 14 -0.46 -15.70 5.81
CA CYS A 14 0.24 -16.97 5.94
C CYS A 14 0.81 -17.57 4.64
N GLU A 15 0.51 -16.99 3.48
CA GLU A 15 1.06 -17.39 2.18
C GLU A 15 1.92 -16.30 1.55
N THR A 16 1.74 -15.05 1.97
CA THR A 16 2.61 -13.93 1.69
C THR A 16 2.56 -12.89 2.81
N ALA A 17 3.46 -11.90 2.74
CA ALA A 17 3.52 -10.81 3.70
C ALA A 17 3.92 -9.49 3.04
N ALA A 18 3.41 -8.40 3.60
CA ALA A 18 3.77 -7.05 3.22
C ALA A 18 4.51 -6.34 4.37
N LEU A 19 5.47 -5.49 4.02
CA LEU A 19 6.19 -4.63 4.95
C LEU A 19 5.64 -3.20 4.90
N VAL A 20 5.11 -2.76 6.03
CA VAL A 20 4.47 -1.45 6.21
C VAL A 20 5.37 -0.52 7.01
N GLY A 21 5.88 0.54 6.39
CA GLY A 21 6.71 1.55 7.03
C GLY A 21 5.90 2.47 7.97
N ARG A 22 6.59 3.11 8.94
CA ARG A 22 5.99 4.10 9.87
C ARG A 22 5.38 5.30 9.16
N ASN A 23 5.77 5.56 7.92
CA ASN A 23 5.24 6.61 7.06
C ASN A 23 3.95 6.22 6.33
N GLY A 24 3.36 5.04 6.66
CA GLY A 24 2.16 4.52 6.03
C GLY A 24 2.36 3.97 4.62
N SER A 25 3.60 3.64 4.24
CA SER A 25 3.91 3.05 2.93
C SER A 25 4.09 1.55 3.04
N ILE A 26 3.44 0.77 2.19
CA ILE A 26 3.81 -0.62 1.91
C ILE A 26 4.91 -0.57 0.85
N ASP A 27 6.12 -0.95 1.22
CA ASP A 27 7.31 -0.85 0.38
C ASP A 27 7.83 -2.20 -0.11
N TRP A 28 7.25 -3.29 0.39
CA TRP A 28 7.55 -4.66 -0.03
C TRP A 28 6.30 -5.52 -0.01
N LEU A 29 6.07 -6.26 -1.09
CA LEU A 29 5.07 -7.32 -1.20
C LEU A 29 5.39 -8.21 -2.40
N CYS A 30 5.70 -9.48 -2.15
CA CYS A 30 5.66 -10.54 -3.15
C CYS A 30 4.21 -11.02 -3.28
N TRP A 31 3.68 -11.12 -4.48
CA TRP A 31 2.27 -11.45 -4.67
C TRP A 31 2.06 -12.35 -5.88
N PRO A 32 1.26 -13.44 -5.79
CA PRO A 32 0.37 -13.80 -4.68
C PRO A 32 1.02 -14.60 -3.53
N ALA A 33 2.27 -15.09 -3.65
CA ALA A 33 2.92 -15.94 -2.65
C ALA A 33 4.32 -15.41 -2.30
N PHE A 34 4.94 -15.96 -1.23
CA PHE A 34 6.29 -15.56 -0.80
C PHE A 34 7.37 -15.73 -1.86
N ASP A 35 7.23 -16.72 -2.73
CA ASP A 35 8.15 -17.04 -3.82
C ASP A 35 7.75 -16.40 -5.16
N SER A 36 6.71 -15.59 -5.18
CA SER A 36 6.30 -14.81 -6.36
C SER A 36 7.12 -13.53 -6.50
N ASP A 37 7.13 -12.99 -7.70
CA ASP A 37 7.75 -11.68 -7.95
C ASP A 37 7.07 -10.57 -7.12
N ALA A 38 7.87 -9.61 -6.67
CA ALA A 38 7.34 -8.50 -5.90
C ALA A 38 6.59 -7.51 -6.81
N CYS A 39 5.39 -7.10 -6.37
CA CYS A 39 4.62 -6.00 -6.96
C CYS A 39 4.88 -4.66 -6.26
N PHE A 40 5.45 -4.67 -5.06
CA PHE A 40 6.04 -3.52 -4.38
C PHE A 40 7.47 -3.86 -3.98
N ALA A 41 8.43 -3.08 -4.47
CA ALA A 41 9.84 -3.29 -4.23
C ALA A 41 10.59 -1.97 -3.89
N ALA A 42 9.88 -0.94 -3.40
CA ALA A 42 10.49 0.32 -2.98
C ALA A 42 11.53 0.14 -1.86
N LEU A 43 11.41 -0.92 -1.07
CA LEU A 43 12.39 -1.30 -0.03
C LEU A 43 13.81 -1.46 -0.60
N LEU A 44 13.94 -2.01 -1.80
CA LEU A 44 15.23 -2.26 -2.46
C LEU A 44 15.71 -1.09 -3.33
N GLY A 45 14.91 0.00 -3.41
CA GLY A 45 15.25 1.09 -4.31
C GLY A 45 14.57 2.41 -3.95
N THR A 46 13.65 2.83 -4.79
CA THR A 46 12.90 4.07 -4.63
C THR A 46 11.40 3.83 -4.78
N GLU A 47 10.59 4.83 -4.49
CA GLU A 47 9.14 4.79 -4.71
C GLU A 47 8.74 4.38 -6.14
N LYS A 48 9.62 4.58 -7.12
CA LYS A 48 9.37 4.22 -8.53
C LYS A 48 9.34 2.71 -8.75
N HIS A 49 9.94 1.91 -7.85
CA HIS A 49 9.96 0.45 -7.91
C HIS A 49 8.71 -0.21 -7.32
N GLY A 50 7.71 0.57 -6.97
CA GLY A 50 6.42 0.10 -6.48
C GLY A 50 6.25 0.29 -4.98
N ARG A 51 5.18 0.99 -4.60
CA ARG A 51 4.72 1.17 -3.21
C ARG A 51 3.25 1.55 -3.15
N TRP A 52 2.66 1.36 -1.99
CA TRP A 52 1.34 1.88 -1.68
C TRP A 52 1.37 2.71 -0.41
N GLN A 53 1.42 4.03 -0.54
CA GLN A 53 1.43 4.94 0.59
C GLN A 53 0.05 5.56 0.85
N ILE A 54 -0.35 5.58 2.13
CA ILE A 54 -1.49 6.36 2.65
C ILE A 54 -0.99 7.10 3.88
N ALA A 55 -1.01 8.43 3.85
CA ALA A 55 -0.52 9.26 4.93
C ALA A 55 -1.23 10.62 4.97
N PRO A 56 -1.18 11.37 6.10
CA PRO A 56 -1.60 12.76 6.13
C PRO A 56 -0.89 13.60 5.06
N ALA A 57 -1.65 14.50 4.42
CA ALA A 57 -1.12 15.43 3.42
C ALA A 57 -0.35 16.61 4.05
N ARG A 58 -0.41 16.76 5.37
CA ARG A 58 0.29 17.77 6.15
C ARG A 58 1.35 17.13 7.03
N GLU A 59 2.15 17.97 7.66
CA GLU A 59 3.20 17.55 8.60
C GLU A 59 2.63 16.66 9.71
N ILE A 60 3.30 15.54 9.95
CA ILE A 60 2.99 14.59 11.02
C ILE A 60 3.76 15.03 12.25
N THR A 61 3.04 15.34 13.33
CA THR A 61 3.63 15.78 14.62
C THR A 61 3.90 14.60 15.56
N GLY A 62 3.25 13.45 15.31
CA GLY A 62 3.47 12.24 16.10
C GLY A 62 2.99 10.99 15.36
N THR A 63 3.68 9.87 15.61
CA THR A 63 3.31 8.56 15.07
C THR A 63 3.46 7.51 16.15
N SER A 64 2.41 6.73 16.38
CA SER A 64 2.44 5.53 17.23
C SER A 64 1.90 4.32 16.47
N ARG A 65 2.34 3.14 16.86
CA ARG A 65 1.96 1.88 16.20
C ARG A 65 1.72 0.80 17.21
N ARG A 66 0.76 -0.07 16.89
CA ARG A 66 0.50 -1.28 17.64
C ARG A 66 -0.13 -2.33 16.72
N TYR A 67 0.03 -3.58 17.08
CA TYR A 67 -0.83 -4.64 16.57
C TYR A 67 -2.08 -4.76 17.47
N TRP A 68 -3.19 -5.16 16.89
CA TRP A 68 -4.33 -5.61 17.68
C TRP A 68 -3.96 -6.96 18.31
N ASP A 69 -4.42 -7.15 19.55
CA ASP A 69 -4.02 -8.32 20.35
C ASP A 69 -4.19 -9.65 19.59
N ASN A 70 -3.11 -10.45 19.57
CA ASN A 70 -3.03 -11.77 18.92
C ASN A 70 -3.35 -11.76 17.41
N THR A 71 -3.13 -10.64 16.70
CA THR A 71 -3.37 -10.53 15.26
C THR A 71 -2.18 -9.89 14.53
N LEU A 72 -2.17 -10.01 13.19
CA LEU A 72 -1.32 -9.20 12.31
C LEU A 72 -2.03 -7.96 11.76
N ILE A 73 -3.07 -7.48 12.46
CA ILE A 73 -3.71 -6.20 12.13
C ILE A 73 -2.88 -5.08 12.71
N LEU A 74 -2.24 -4.30 11.85
CA LEU A 74 -1.35 -3.22 12.22
C LEU A 74 -2.11 -1.88 12.23
N GLU A 75 -2.19 -1.23 13.38
CA GLU A 75 -2.74 0.11 13.51
C GLU A 75 -1.61 1.12 13.63
N THR A 76 -1.54 2.07 12.71
CA THR A 76 -0.62 3.21 12.74
C THR A 76 -1.42 4.48 12.97
N ARG A 77 -1.22 5.15 14.09
CA ARG A 77 -1.81 6.46 14.40
C ARG A 77 -0.90 7.57 13.92
N PHE A 78 -1.46 8.50 13.17
CA PHE A 78 -0.83 9.75 12.79
C PHE A 78 -1.49 10.91 13.52
N GLU A 79 -0.68 11.76 14.11
CA GLU A 79 -1.11 13.03 14.69
C GLU A 79 -0.63 14.18 13.84
N THR A 80 -1.47 15.20 13.69
CA THR A 80 -1.20 16.43 12.97
C THR A 80 -1.76 17.61 13.77
N ALA A 81 -1.39 18.82 13.42
CA ALA A 81 -1.99 20.01 14.02
C ALA A 81 -3.54 20.06 13.88
N ASP A 82 -4.09 19.47 12.81
CA ASP A 82 -5.51 19.52 12.49
C ASP A 82 -6.31 18.37 13.14
N GLY A 83 -5.64 17.33 13.67
CA GLY A 83 -6.31 16.18 14.27
C GLY A 83 -5.48 14.90 14.27
N ALA A 84 -6.16 13.77 14.48
CA ALA A 84 -5.55 12.45 14.51
C ALA A 84 -6.34 11.47 13.64
N VAL A 85 -5.62 10.52 13.02
CA VAL A 85 -6.17 9.49 12.13
C VAL A 85 -5.43 8.18 12.35
N ASP A 86 -6.16 7.07 12.31
CA ASP A 86 -5.60 5.72 12.31
C ASP A 86 -5.63 5.15 10.89
N LEU A 87 -4.50 4.59 10.49
CA LEU A 87 -4.38 3.72 9.32
C LEU A 87 -4.30 2.28 9.85
N ILE A 88 -5.23 1.44 9.43
CA ILE A 88 -5.35 0.05 9.85
C ILE A 88 -5.06 -0.82 8.65
N ASP A 89 -3.96 -1.56 8.70
CA ASP A 89 -3.45 -2.38 7.62
C ASP A 89 -3.51 -3.85 8.01
N PHE A 90 -4.03 -4.70 7.14
CA PHE A 90 -4.04 -6.14 7.35
C PHE A 90 -4.22 -6.90 6.03
N MET A 91 -3.89 -8.17 6.08
CA MET A 91 -4.24 -9.16 5.07
C MET A 91 -5.20 -10.15 5.71
N PRO A 92 -6.44 -10.30 5.19
CA PRO A 92 -7.38 -11.29 5.71
C PRO A 92 -6.88 -12.70 5.38
N PRO A 93 -7.32 -13.73 6.14
CA PRO A 93 -7.07 -15.11 5.77
C PRO A 93 -7.46 -15.34 4.30
N ARG A 94 -6.57 -15.99 3.56
CA ARG A 94 -6.74 -16.17 2.13
C ARG A 94 -7.97 -17.01 1.80
N GLY A 95 -8.80 -16.50 0.87
CA GLY A 95 -9.85 -17.22 0.17
C GLY A 95 -9.39 -17.62 -1.23
N ASN A 96 -10.18 -17.26 -2.24
CA ASN A 96 -9.83 -17.51 -3.66
C ASN A 96 -8.75 -16.55 -4.18
N ALA A 97 -8.49 -15.45 -3.49
CA ALA A 97 -7.49 -14.46 -3.84
C ALA A 97 -6.82 -13.94 -2.56
N SER A 98 -5.63 -13.36 -2.72
CA SER A 98 -4.95 -12.62 -1.67
C SER A 98 -5.41 -11.17 -1.68
N ASP A 99 -5.69 -10.61 -0.51
CA ASP A 99 -6.13 -9.22 -0.37
C ASP A 99 -5.25 -8.44 0.61
N VAL A 100 -4.97 -7.19 0.27
CA VAL A 100 -4.41 -6.21 1.20
C VAL A 100 -5.48 -5.17 1.49
N VAL A 101 -5.86 -5.05 2.75
CA VAL A 101 -6.90 -4.11 3.20
C VAL A 101 -6.26 -2.97 3.97
N ARG A 102 -6.61 -1.75 3.61
CA ARG A 102 -6.12 -0.52 4.25
C ARG A 102 -7.30 0.38 4.61
N LEU A 103 -7.60 0.52 5.89
CA LEU A 103 -8.70 1.33 6.38
C LEU A 103 -8.18 2.62 7.00
N VAL A 104 -8.81 3.75 6.66
CA VAL A 104 -8.53 5.05 7.26
C VAL A 104 -9.68 5.40 8.20
N ARG A 105 -9.37 5.55 9.50
CA ARG A 105 -10.34 5.87 10.56
C ARG A 105 -10.01 7.24 11.16
N GLY A 106 -10.91 8.21 11.04
CA GLY A 106 -10.80 9.49 11.76
C GLY A 106 -10.91 9.28 13.27
N VAL A 107 -9.99 9.86 14.04
CA VAL A 107 -9.98 9.79 15.51
C VAL A 107 -10.40 11.12 16.12
N ARG A 108 -9.84 12.22 15.61
CA ARG A 108 -10.10 13.58 16.12
C ARG A 108 -9.86 14.61 15.01
N GLY A 109 -10.67 15.65 14.98
CA GLY A 109 -10.51 16.76 14.02
C GLY A 109 -10.77 16.35 12.57
N ARG A 110 -10.15 17.04 11.63
CA ARG A 110 -10.24 16.77 10.19
C ARG A 110 -8.86 16.68 9.56
N VAL A 111 -8.41 15.49 9.25
CA VAL A 111 -7.11 15.24 8.63
C VAL A 111 -7.28 14.96 7.15
N ARG A 112 -6.62 15.75 6.30
CA ARG A 112 -6.57 15.50 4.86
C ARG A 112 -5.56 14.39 4.59
N MET A 113 -6.01 13.31 3.95
CA MET A 113 -5.17 12.18 3.59
C MET A 113 -4.71 12.27 2.13
N HIS A 114 -3.53 11.73 1.87
CA HIS A 114 -2.97 11.52 0.54
C HIS A 114 -2.74 10.02 0.33
N MET A 115 -3.14 9.51 -0.83
CA MET A 115 -2.85 8.14 -1.26
C MET A 115 -2.03 8.16 -2.55
N GLN A 116 -0.95 7.39 -2.57
CA GLN A 116 -0.15 7.13 -3.75
C GLN A 116 0.01 5.62 -3.91
N LEU A 117 -0.40 5.09 -5.05
CA LEU A 117 -0.22 3.70 -5.42
C LEU A 117 0.61 3.64 -6.69
N VAL A 118 1.78 3.03 -6.60
CA VAL A 118 2.67 2.71 -7.71
C VAL A 118 2.82 1.20 -7.74
N ILE A 119 2.18 0.54 -8.69
CA ILE A 119 2.34 -0.91 -8.90
C ILE A 119 3.44 -1.13 -9.94
N ARG A 120 4.33 -2.07 -9.64
CA ARG A 120 5.37 -2.56 -10.54
C ARG A 120 5.49 -4.05 -10.33
N PHE A 121 5.42 -4.82 -11.39
CA PHE A 121 5.68 -6.25 -11.33
C PHE A 121 7.17 -6.54 -11.57
N GLY A 122 7.59 -7.80 -11.46
CA GLY A 122 8.96 -8.19 -11.71
C GLY A 122 9.99 -7.46 -10.83
N PHE A 123 9.75 -7.35 -9.52
CA PHE A 123 10.63 -6.64 -8.58
C PHE A 123 10.88 -5.16 -8.93
N GLY A 124 9.88 -4.48 -9.47
CA GLY A 124 9.94 -3.05 -9.74
C GLY A 124 10.25 -2.67 -11.19
N ILE A 125 10.42 -3.64 -12.08
CA ILE A 125 10.84 -3.43 -13.47
C ILE A 125 9.63 -3.18 -14.38
N ASP A 126 8.58 -3.99 -14.24
CA ASP A 126 7.49 -4.03 -15.20
C ASP A 126 6.36 -3.05 -14.86
N ILE A 127 6.02 -2.21 -15.84
CA ILE A 127 4.99 -1.19 -15.72
C ILE A 127 3.66 -1.76 -16.24
N PRO A 128 2.64 -1.91 -15.37
CA PRO A 128 1.36 -2.45 -15.80
C PRO A 128 0.56 -1.48 -16.66
N TRP A 129 -0.30 -2.03 -17.50
CA TRP A 129 -1.42 -1.31 -18.07
C TRP A 129 -2.49 -1.14 -17.01
N VAL A 130 -3.03 0.09 -16.90
CA VAL A 130 -4.11 0.38 -15.96
C VAL A 130 -5.38 0.70 -16.71
N LYS A 131 -6.44 -0.06 -16.43
CA LYS A 131 -7.79 0.17 -16.97
C LYS A 131 -8.84 0.14 -15.87
N LYS A 132 -9.99 0.73 -16.12
CA LYS A 132 -11.16 0.57 -15.24
C LYS A 132 -11.84 -0.76 -15.54
N SER A 133 -12.43 -1.35 -14.48
CA SER A 133 -13.40 -2.44 -14.67
C SER A 133 -14.60 -1.99 -15.52
N GLU A 134 -15.32 -2.93 -16.12
CA GLU A 134 -16.49 -2.63 -16.97
C GLU A 134 -17.57 -1.85 -16.22
N ASP A 135 -17.80 -2.19 -14.96
CA ASP A 135 -18.72 -1.48 -14.06
C ASP A 135 -18.17 -0.19 -13.46
N GLY A 136 -16.90 0.13 -13.72
CA GLY A 136 -16.21 1.30 -13.20
C GLY A 136 -15.91 1.28 -11.69
N SER A 137 -16.14 0.15 -11.01
CA SER A 137 -15.96 0.03 -9.54
C SER A 137 -14.52 -0.20 -9.11
N ALA A 138 -13.64 -0.60 -10.04
CA ALA A 138 -12.26 -0.95 -9.76
C ALA A 138 -11.28 -0.44 -10.81
N LEU A 139 -9.99 -0.37 -10.43
CA LEU A 139 -8.87 -0.21 -11.35
C LEU A 139 -8.11 -1.53 -11.44
N LEU A 140 -7.83 -1.97 -12.64
CA LEU A 140 -7.05 -3.17 -12.93
C LEU A 140 -5.68 -2.75 -13.44
N ALA A 141 -4.63 -3.24 -12.79
CA ALA A 141 -3.24 -3.11 -13.24
C ALA A 141 -2.79 -4.47 -13.77
N ILE A 142 -2.46 -4.55 -15.06
CA ILE A 142 -2.21 -5.82 -15.76
C ILE A 142 -0.84 -5.77 -16.42
N CYS A 143 -0.04 -6.82 -16.23
CA CYS A 143 1.24 -7.00 -16.87
C CYS A 143 1.46 -8.50 -17.17
N GLY A 144 1.42 -8.89 -18.45
CA GLY A 144 1.52 -10.30 -18.82
C GLY A 144 0.42 -11.15 -18.20
N GLN A 145 0.79 -12.07 -17.31
CA GLN A 145 -0.13 -12.95 -16.59
C GLN A 145 -0.52 -12.37 -15.21
N ASP A 146 0.16 -11.31 -14.77
CA ASP A 146 -0.06 -10.70 -13.47
C ASP A 146 -1.16 -9.65 -13.52
N MET A 147 -1.98 -9.64 -12.49
CA MET A 147 -3.04 -8.65 -12.33
C MET A 147 -3.24 -8.27 -10.86
N ALA A 148 -3.27 -6.98 -10.60
CA ALA A 148 -3.71 -6.44 -9.32
C ALA A 148 -4.97 -5.58 -9.50
N VAL A 149 -5.89 -5.65 -8.54
CA VAL A 149 -7.17 -4.94 -8.58
C VAL A 149 -7.27 -3.99 -7.40
N LEU A 150 -7.39 -2.69 -7.67
CA LEU A 150 -7.67 -1.69 -6.64
C LEU A 150 -9.17 -1.41 -6.57
N ARG A 151 -9.76 -1.65 -5.40
CA ARG A 151 -11.11 -1.18 -5.04
C ARG A 151 -11.00 -0.07 -4.01
N THR A 152 -11.69 1.03 -4.23
CA THR A 152 -11.67 2.19 -3.33
C THR A 152 -12.97 2.98 -3.46
N PRO A 153 -13.50 3.56 -2.36
CA PRO A 153 -14.74 4.34 -2.39
C PRO A 153 -14.59 5.70 -3.08
N PHE A 154 -13.36 6.14 -3.38
CA PHE A 154 -13.10 7.39 -4.09
C PHE A 154 -12.51 7.13 -5.47
N ARG A 155 -12.60 8.11 -6.35
CA ARG A 155 -12.05 8.03 -7.72
C ARG A 155 -10.59 8.51 -7.69
N PRO A 156 -9.60 7.62 -7.75
CA PRO A 156 -8.21 8.04 -7.81
C PRO A 156 -7.89 8.66 -9.17
N LYS A 157 -6.99 9.66 -9.16
CA LYS A 157 -6.42 10.18 -10.39
C LYS A 157 -5.33 9.22 -10.87
N VAL A 158 -5.54 8.61 -12.01
CA VAL A 158 -4.53 7.74 -12.64
C VAL A 158 -3.57 8.63 -13.43
N MET A 159 -2.28 8.53 -13.11
CA MET A 159 -1.21 9.18 -13.87
C MET A 159 -0.39 8.09 -14.57
N PHE A 160 -0.39 8.12 -15.89
CA PHE A 160 0.51 7.31 -16.71
C PHE A 160 1.83 8.07 -16.84
N ARG A 161 2.93 7.53 -16.31
CA ARG A 161 4.26 7.96 -16.72
C ARG A 161 4.69 7.05 -17.87
N ALA A 162 4.85 7.63 -19.07
CA ALA A 162 5.58 6.96 -20.14
C ALA A 162 6.99 6.61 -19.63
N ARG A 163 7.57 5.52 -20.14
CA ARG A 163 9.00 5.25 -19.94
C ARG A 163 9.76 6.49 -20.37
N ASP A 164 10.53 7.09 -19.47
CA ASP A 164 11.59 8.00 -19.87
C ASP A 164 12.50 7.18 -20.78
N LYS A 165 12.52 7.53 -22.07
CA LYS A 165 13.51 6.97 -23.02
C LYS A 165 14.86 7.48 -22.58
N GLU A 166 15.68 6.61 -22.00
CA GLU A 166 17.13 6.77 -22.05
C GLU A 166 17.66 6.44 -23.43
#